data_da1e6570b26ce054e85d7f8515181306
#
_entry.id   da1e6570b26ce054e85d7f8515181306
#
_cell.length_a   1.000
_cell.length_b   1.000
_cell.length_c   1.000
_cell.angle_alpha   90.00
_cell.angle_beta   90.00
_cell.angle_gamma   90.00
#
_symmetry.space_group_name_H-M   'P 1'
#
loop_
_entity.id
_entity.type
_entity.pdbx_description
1 polymer ?
#
loop_
_entity_poly.entity_id
_entity_poly.type
_entity_poly.pdbx_seq_one_letter_code
_entity_poly.pdbx_strand_id
1 'polypeptide(L)'
;MSLAVVYSRASLGVAAPQVTVEVHLSNGLPAFNMVGLPETSVKESRDRVRSALLNGNFEFPSKHITVNLAPADLPKEGGRFDLAIAIGILAASKQIPAKYLLDHEFLGELALTGEIRPVLGVLPAVLACRDAGRTLLVPRENGPEASLIQDAEVRTAHQLLAVTAWLAGQYELPLPDPQTTDTLPEVPDLQDVIGQSQAKRALEIAAAGSHNLLFIGPPGTGKSMLASRLPGILPPLSEQEAQQTAAIHSIGGLTPRAGHWHHRPYRTPHHSASAVALVGGGSHPRPGEISLAHNGVLFLDELPEFERKVLDSLREPLETGHITISRAARQVDFPARFQLVGAMNPSPCGHYGDGQTRSSPDQILRYLGKLSGPFLDRFDLTVEVPLLPKGSLTGKAERGESSQQIRERVLGAREQMLSRNGKLNNLLDSREIEEICRLSPQDAEFLENAIQKLGLSIRAWHRILRVSRTIADLAGRQAIEKEHLIEALGYRAMDRLLSRLRSG
;
A
#
# COMPACT_ATOMS: atom_id res chain seq x y z
N MET A 1 -6.93 -7.22 -48.08
CA MET A 1 -7.18 -7.35 -46.61
C MET A 1 -6.11 -6.54 -45.91
N SER A 2 -6.47 -5.63 -45.03
CA SER A 2 -5.49 -4.90 -44.25
C SER A 2 -5.73 -5.18 -42.77
N LEU A 3 -4.70 -5.67 -42.09
CA LEU A 3 -4.65 -5.97 -40.68
C LEU A 3 -3.56 -5.11 -40.04
N ALA A 4 -3.84 -4.48 -38.95
CA ALA A 4 -2.85 -3.81 -38.10
C ALA A 4 -2.93 -4.37 -36.68
N VAL A 5 -1.77 -4.46 -36.04
CA VAL A 5 -1.61 -4.90 -34.65
C VAL A 5 -0.96 -3.80 -33.85
N VAL A 6 -1.56 -3.44 -32.73
CA VAL A 6 -1.11 -2.39 -31.82
C VAL A 6 -1.17 -2.92 -30.40
N TYR A 7 -0.23 -2.53 -29.55
CA TYR A 7 -0.20 -2.94 -28.16
C TYR A 7 -0.71 -1.85 -27.20
N SER A 8 -1.40 -2.29 -26.18
CA SER A 8 -1.87 -1.48 -25.05
C SER A 8 -1.79 -2.29 -23.75
N ARG A 9 -2.23 -1.73 -22.63
CA ARG A 9 -2.23 -2.38 -21.33
C ARG A 9 -3.60 -2.32 -20.66
N ALA A 10 -4.05 -3.45 -20.13
CA ALA A 10 -5.21 -3.48 -19.24
C ALA A 10 -4.81 -3.06 -17.82
N SER A 11 -5.80 -2.80 -16.97
CA SER A 11 -5.62 -2.58 -15.54
C SER A 11 -6.17 -3.79 -14.78
N LEU A 12 -5.30 -4.54 -14.11
CA LEU A 12 -5.68 -5.72 -13.34
C LEU A 12 -4.88 -5.77 -12.04
N GLY A 13 -5.44 -5.24 -10.96
CA GLY A 13 -4.69 -5.03 -9.73
C GLY A 13 -3.43 -4.21 -9.99
N VAL A 14 -2.30 -4.64 -9.41
CA VAL A 14 -0.98 -4.01 -9.66
C VAL A 14 -0.32 -4.48 -10.96
N ALA A 15 -0.89 -5.47 -11.63
CA ALA A 15 -0.44 -5.92 -12.94
C ALA A 15 -1.04 -5.06 -14.05
N ALA A 16 -0.31 -4.90 -15.14
CA ALA A 16 -0.78 -4.26 -16.34
C ALA A 16 -0.55 -5.20 -17.53
N PRO A 17 -1.34 -6.28 -17.65
CA PRO A 17 -1.15 -7.24 -18.71
C PRO A 17 -1.35 -6.61 -20.09
N GLN A 18 -0.55 -7.07 -21.05
CA GLN A 18 -0.63 -6.60 -22.42
C GLN A 18 -1.99 -6.94 -23.04
N VAL A 19 -2.55 -5.98 -23.77
CA VAL A 19 -3.69 -6.16 -24.65
C VAL A 19 -3.23 -5.93 -26.09
N THR A 20 -3.44 -6.94 -26.93
CA THR A 20 -3.19 -6.83 -28.36
C THR A 20 -4.46 -6.32 -29.03
N VAL A 21 -4.36 -5.15 -29.66
CA VAL A 21 -5.43 -4.50 -30.41
C VAL A 21 -5.22 -4.82 -31.87
N GLU A 22 -6.04 -5.73 -32.42
CA GLU A 22 -6.00 -6.15 -33.83
C GLU A 22 -7.13 -5.45 -34.58
N VAL A 23 -6.79 -4.68 -35.60
CA VAL A 23 -7.76 -3.96 -36.42
C VAL A 23 -7.74 -4.54 -37.84
N HIS A 24 -8.84 -5.12 -38.25
CA HIS A 24 -9.04 -5.71 -39.59
C HIS A 24 -10.06 -4.89 -40.38
N LEU A 25 -9.68 -4.51 -41.59
CA LEU A 25 -10.56 -3.85 -42.56
C LEU A 25 -10.90 -4.83 -43.70
N SER A 26 -12.19 -5.14 -43.87
CA SER A 26 -12.70 -5.97 -44.93
C SER A 26 -13.67 -5.22 -45.81
N ASN A 27 -13.83 -5.70 -47.04
CA ASN A 27 -14.83 -5.17 -47.96
C ASN A 27 -16.25 -5.64 -47.51
N GLY A 28 -17.23 -4.76 -47.64
CA GLY A 28 -18.58 -5.01 -47.20
C GLY A 28 -19.32 -3.72 -46.84
N LEU A 29 -20.52 -3.87 -46.32
CA LEU A 29 -21.27 -2.73 -45.77
C LEU A 29 -20.49 -2.12 -44.60
N PRO A 30 -20.43 -0.77 -44.52
CA PRO A 30 -19.79 -0.10 -43.40
C PRO A 30 -20.36 -0.55 -42.07
N ALA A 31 -19.52 -1.16 -41.25
CA ALA A 31 -19.87 -1.58 -39.90
C ALA A 31 -18.65 -1.44 -38.96
N PHE A 32 -18.89 -1.34 -37.66
CA PHE A 32 -17.85 -1.33 -36.64
C PHE A 32 -18.17 -2.38 -35.60
N ASN A 33 -17.40 -3.42 -35.55
CA ASN A 33 -17.55 -4.51 -34.60
C ASN A 33 -16.36 -4.58 -33.67
N MET A 34 -16.66 -4.74 -32.37
CA MET A 34 -15.63 -4.90 -31.32
C MET A 34 -15.82 -6.26 -30.66
N VAL A 35 -14.74 -7.04 -30.62
CA VAL A 35 -14.69 -8.39 -30.03
C VAL A 35 -13.60 -8.46 -28.96
N GLY A 36 -13.58 -9.51 -28.13
CA GLY A 36 -12.64 -9.67 -27.02
C GLY A 36 -13.25 -9.29 -25.67
N LEU A 37 -14.57 -9.42 -25.52
CA LEU A 37 -15.35 -9.15 -24.31
C LEU A 37 -15.13 -7.72 -23.72
N PRO A 38 -15.20 -6.67 -24.54
CA PRO A 38 -15.10 -5.30 -24.02
C PRO A 38 -16.34 -4.94 -23.19
N GLU A 39 -16.13 -4.16 -22.12
CA GLU A 39 -17.24 -3.54 -21.38
C GLU A 39 -17.95 -2.48 -22.20
N THR A 40 -19.12 -2.03 -21.72
CA THR A 40 -19.93 -1.02 -22.41
C THR A 40 -19.14 0.27 -22.66
N SER A 41 -18.35 0.72 -21.68
CA SER A 41 -17.48 1.90 -21.79
C SER A 41 -16.44 1.82 -22.90
N VAL A 42 -15.95 0.59 -23.18
CA VAL A 42 -15.03 0.36 -24.29
C VAL A 42 -15.78 0.30 -25.63
N LYS A 43 -17.03 -0.19 -25.65
CA LYS A 43 -17.86 -0.17 -26.86
C LYS A 43 -18.18 1.25 -27.32
N GLU A 44 -18.27 2.21 -26.40
CA GLU A 44 -18.43 3.63 -26.71
C GLU A 44 -17.20 4.26 -27.39
N SER A 45 -16.03 3.59 -27.33
CA SER A 45 -14.82 4.02 -28.03
C SER A 45 -15.04 4.25 -29.51
N ARG A 46 -15.96 3.51 -30.13
CA ARG A 46 -16.30 3.70 -31.56
C ARG A 46 -16.62 5.15 -31.88
N ASP A 47 -17.49 5.77 -31.10
CA ASP A 47 -17.98 7.12 -31.41
C ASP A 47 -16.92 8.17 -31.07
N ARG A 48 -16.15 7.96 -29.97
CA ARG A 48 -15.00 8.82 -29.64
C ARG A 48 -13.90 8.73 -30.69
N VAL A 49 -13.47 7.55 -31.05
CA VAL A 49 -12.43 7.32 -32.06
C VAL A 49 -12.84 7.88 -33.42
N ARG A 50 -14.08 7.59 -33.87
CA ARG A 50 -14.59 8.12 -35.14
C ARG A 50 -14.55 9.65 -35.17
N SER A 51 -15.05 10.30 -34.14
CA SER A 51 -15.07 11.76 -34.07
C SER A 51 -13.64 12.34 -34.01
N ALA A 52 -12.76 11.73 -33.21
CA ALA A 52 -11.38 12.16 -33.10
C ALA A 52 -10.62 12.05 -34.44
N LEU A 53 -10.82 10.98 -35.20
CA LEU A 53 -10.22 10.80 -36.52
C LEU A 53 -10.72 11.86 -37.51
N LEU A 54 -12.02 12.08 -37.60
CA LEU A 54 -12.62 13.08 -38.49
C LEU A 54 -12.19 14.50 -38.16
N ASN A 55 -12.17 14.85 -36.89
CA ASN A 55 -11.72 16.17 -36.42
C ASN A 55 -10.19 16.36 -36.56
N GLY A 56 -9.41 15.27 -36.59
CA GLY A 56 -8.00 15.27 -36.93
C GLY A 56 -7.70 15.29 -38.43
N ASN A 57 -8.71 15.51 -39.31
CA ASN A 57 -8.61 15.47 -40.76
C ASN A 57 -8.17 14.11 -41.34
N PHE A 58 -8.43 13.01 -40.64
CA PHE A 58 -8.24 11.68 -41.15
C PHE A 58 -9.56 11.12 -41.74
N GLU A 59 -9.42 10.19 -42.69
CA GLU A 59 -10.58 9.47 -43.21
C GLU A 59 -10.99 8.35 -42.24
N PHE A 60 -12.27 8.31 -41.89
CA PHE A 60 -12.84 7.13 -41.26
C PHE A 60 -13.23 6.11 -42.32
N PRO A 61 -12.63 4.89 -42.37
CA PRO A 61 -12.82 3.96 -43.47
C PRO A 61 -14.28 3.55 -43.66
N SER A 62 -14.82 3.73 -44.86
CA SER A 62 -16.15 3.22 -45.28
C SER A 62 -16.09 1.72 -45.57
N LYS A 63 -15.62 0.93 -44.62
CA LYS A 63 -15.43 -0.54 -44.72
C LYS A 63 -16.01 -1.22 -43.47
N HIS A 64 -16.05 -2.55 -43.50
CA HIS A 64 -16.33 -3.32 -42.29
C HIS A 64 -15.06 -3.34 -41.43
N ILE A 65 -15.12 -2.67 -40.29
CA ILE A 65 -14.03 -2.56 -39.28
C ILE A 65 -14.30 -3.57 -38.19
N THR A 66 -13.36 -4.47 -37.95
CA THR A 66 -13.38 -5.37 -36.80
C THR A 66 -12.18 -5.07 -35.92
N VAL A 67 -12.46 -4.72 -34.66
CA VAL A 67 -11.45 -4.50 -33.62
C VAL A 67 -11.49 -5.64 -32.63
N ASN A 68 -10.42 -6.41 -32.53
CA ASN A 68 -10.28 -7.48 -31.54
C ASN A 68 -9.32 -7.04 -30.41
N LEU A 69 -9.78 -7.13 -29.16
CA LEU A 69 -8.98 -6.86 -27.98
C LEU A 69 -8.59 -8.19 -27.31
N ALA A 70 -7.42 -8.69 -27.62
CA ALA A 70 -6.94 -9.98 -27.14
C ALA A 70 -6.00 -9.84 -25.91
N PRO A 71 -6.02 -10.80 -24.97
CA PRO A 71 -6.90 -11.96 -24.90
C PRO A 71 -8.31 -11.59 -24.36
N ALA A 72 -9.30 -12.43 -24.68
CA ALA A 72 -10.70 -12.14 -24.35
C ALA A 72 -11.02 -12.21 -22.84
N ASP A 73 -10.27 -12.98 -22.08
CA ASP A 73 -10.45 -13.20 -20.63
C ASP A 73 -9.97 -12.03 -19.76
N LEU A 74 -9.17 -11.11 -20.30
CA LEU A 74 -8.74 -9.91 -19.57
C LEU A 74 -9.85 -8.86 -19.53
N PRO A 75 -10.03 -8.17 -18.38
CA PRO A 75 -10.95 -7.05 -18.28
C PRO A 75 -10.46 -5.87 -19.14
N LYS A 76 -11.34 -5.31 -19.96
CA LYS A 76 -11.10 -4.11 -20.75
C LYS A 76 -12.12 -3.06 -20.33
N GLU A 77 -11.62 -2.03 -19.66
CA GLU A 77 -12.44 -1.01 -18.99
C GLU A 77 -12.03 0.40 -19.44
N GLY A 78 -13.00 1.31 -19.50
CA GLY A 78 -12.79 2.71 -19.78
C GLY A 78 -12.31 3.04 -21.17
N GLY A 79 -11.90 4.27 -21.38
CA GLY A 79 -11.42 4.79 -22.66
C GLY A 79 -9.94 4.56 -22.94
N ARG A 80 -9.21 3.88 -22.04
CA ARG A 80 -7.75 3.74 -22.14
C ARG A 80 -7.21 3.12 -23.42
N PHE A 81 -8.06 2.39 -24.16
CA PHE A 81 -7.72 1.73 -25.42
C PHE A 81 -8.02 2.61 -26.65
N ASP A 82 -8.70 3.73 -26.50
CA ASP A 82 -9.16 4.59 -27.62
C ASP A 82 -7.99 4.98 -28.53
N LEU A 83 -6.86 5.40 -27.95
CA LEU A 83 -5.68 5.77 -28.73
C LEU A 83 -5.14 4.60 -29.54
N ALA A 84 -5.00 3.41 -28.92
CA ALA A 84 -4.51 2.21 -29.59
C ALA A 84 -5.46 1.77 -30.73
N ILE A 85 -6.76 1.87 -30.52
CA ILE A 85 -7.79 1.57 -31.54
C ILE A 85 -7.68 2.55 -32.71
N ALA A 86 -7.55 3.86 -32.42
CA ALA A 86 -7.41 4.89 -33.47
C ALA A 86 -6.14 4.66 -34.31
N ILE A 87 -4.99 4.41 -33.67
CA ILE A 87 -3.73 4.10 -34.35
C ILE A 87 -3.87 2.83 -35.21
N GLY A 88 -4.53 1.80 -34.66
CA GLY A 88 -4.80 0.57 -35.40
C GLY A 88 -5.65 0.79 -36.67
N ILE A 89 -6.70 1.61 -36.59
CA ILE A 89 -7.55 1.96 -37.75
C ILE A 89 -6.73 2.72 -38.81
N LEU A 90 -5.95 3.73 -38.39
CA LEU A 90 -5.12 4.52 -39.28
C LEU A 90 -4.05 3.69 -39.96
N ALA A 91 -3.42 2.75 -39.26
CA ALA A 91 -2.43 1.85 -39.82
C ALA A 91 -3.07 0.84 -40.77
N ALA A 92 -4.21 0.24 -40.40
CA ALA A 92 -4.93 -0.71 -41.27
C ALA A 92 -5.48 -0.06 -42.55
N SER A 93 -5.82 1.26 -42.49
CA SER A 93 -6.24 2.04 -43.66
C SER A 93 -5.06 2.65 -44.44
N LYS A 94 -3.80 2.41 -44.00
CA LYS A 94 -2.57 2.92 -44.61
C LYS A 94 -2.43 4.46 -44.56
N GLN A 95 -3.10 5.11 -43.64
CA GLN A 95 -2.95 6.56 -43.41
C GLN A 95 -1.71 6.91 -42.58
N ILE A 96 -1.18 5.94 -41.83
CA ILE A 96 0.08 6.03 -41.11
C ILE A 96 0.95 4.78 -41.36
N PRO A 97 2.28 4.87 -41.22
CA PRO A 97 3.16 3.71 -41.32
C PRO A 97 2.92 2.70 -40.19
N ALA A 98 2.93 1.41 -40.51
CA ALA A 98 2.78 0.32 -39.53
C ALA A 98 4.13 -0.23 -39.03
N LYS A 99 5.27 0.24 -39.55
CA LYS A 99 6.60 -0.36 -39.40
C LYS A 99 7.07 -0.50 -37.94
N TYR A 100 6.74 0.45 -37.08
CA TYR A 100 7.25 0.49 -35.72
C TYR A 100 6.17 0.28 -34.65
N LEU A 101 4.96 -0.12 -35.02
CA LEU A 101 3.85 -0.25 -34.06
C LEU A 101 4.11 -1.30 -32.98
N LEU A 102 4.86 -2.36 -33.30
CA LEU A 102 5.15 -3.44 -32.35
C LEU A 102 6.25 -3.09 -31.34
N ASP A 103 7.00 -2.01 -31.59
CA ASP A 103 8.01 -1.52 -30.66
C ASP A 103 7.42 -0.52 -29.64
N HIS A 104 6.12 -0.21 -29.79
CA HIS A 104 5.42 0.81 -29.01
C HIS A 104 4.15 0.26 -28.37
N GLU A 105 3.78 0.85 -27.25
CA GLU A 105 2.51 0.63 -26.57
C GLU A 105 1.78 1.97 -26.40
N PHE A 106 0.45 1.97 -26.48
CA PHE A 106 -0.34 3.18 -26.49
C PHE A 106 -1.41 3.15 -25.41
N LEU A 107 -1.46 4.18 -24.58
CA LEU A 107 -2.49 4.42 -23.57
C LEU A 107 -3.08 5.81 -23.74
N GLY A 108 -4.40 5.93 -23.64
CA GLY A 108 -5.07 7.23 -23.61
C GLY A 108 -6.52 7.13 -24.05
N GLU A 109 -7.37 7.91 -23.40
CA GLU A 109 -8.74 8.13 -23.82
C GLU A 109 -8.78 9.28 -24.82
N LEU A 110 -9.57 9.16 -25.87
CA LEU A 110 -9.72 10.21 -26.86
C LEU A 110 -10.97 11.07 -26.59
N ALA A 111 -10.76 12.38 -26.51
CA ALA A 111 -11.83 13.35 -26.66
C ALA A 111 -12.29 13.40 -28.13
N LEU A 112 -13.51 13.86 -28.39
CA LEU A 112 -14.05 14.00 -29.75
C LEU A 112 -13.20 14.93 -30.63
N THR A 113 -12.44 15.85 -30.02
CA THR A 113 -11.50 16.76 -30.67
C THR A 113 -10.17 16.14 -31.08
N GLY A 114 -9.90 14.88 -30.68
CA GLY A 114 -8.61 14.22 -30.86
C GLY A 114 -7.60 14.53 -29.74
N GLU A 115 -8.00 15.25 -28.70
CA GLU A 115 -7.20 15.41 -27.47
C GLU A 115 -7.12 14.07 -26.74
N ILE A 116 -5.94 13.78 -26.17
CA ILE A 116 -5.67 12.55 -25.43
C ILE A 116 -5.78 12.85 -23.94
N ARG A 117 -6.79 12.26 -23.30
CA ARG A 117 -7.11 12.46 -21.89
C ARG A 117 -6.35 11.48 -20.98
N PRO A 118 -6.06 11.90 -19.74
CA PRO A 118 -5.37 11.07 -18.77
C PRO A 118 -6.16 9.81 -18.40
N VAL A 119 -5.41 8.76 -18.04
CA VAL A 119 -5.96 7.48 -17.57
C VAL A 119 -5.41 7.12 -16.20
N LEU A 120 -6.15 6.34 -15.42
CA LEU A 120 -5.71 5.85 -14.12
C LEU A 120 -4.76 4.64 -14.27
N GLY A 121 -3.88 4.44 -13.27
CA GLY A 121 -3.02 3.28 -13.23
C GLY A 121 -1.96 3.26 -14.35
N VAL A 122 -1.33 4.40 -14.58
CA VAL A 122 -0.26 4.51 -15.59
C VAL A 122 1.04 3.88 -15.10
N LEU A 123 1.41 4.02 -13.82
CA LEU A 123 2.65 3.45 -13.29
C LEU A 123 2.79 1.94 -13.49
N PRO A 124 1.79 1.09 -13.19
CA PRO A 124 1.86 -0.32 -13.55
C PRO A 124 2.11 -0.58 -15.03
N ALA A 125 1.51 0.24 -15.91
CA ALA A 125 1.71 0.12 -17.34
C ALA A 125 3.12 0.51 -17.77
N VAL A 126 3.69 1.57 -17.17
CA VAL A 126 5.08 1.99 -17.40
C VAL A 126 6.04 0.88 -17.02
N LEU A 127 5.89 0.30 -15.81
CA LEU A 127 6.74 -0.79 -15.33
C LEU A 127 6.66 -2.02 -16.26
N ALA A 128 5.44 -2.43 -16.64
CA ALA A 128 5.25 -3.59 -17.49
C ALA A 128 5.73 -3.35 -18.93
N CYS A 129 5.63 -2.13 -19.47
CA CYS A 129 6.15 -1.77 -20.77
C CYS A 129 7.68 -1.75 -20.79
N ARG A 130 8.30 -1.20 -19.75
CA ARG A 130 9.76 -1.25 -19.53
C ARG A 130 10.26 -2.70 -19.56
N ASP A 131 9.62 -3.58 -18.79
CA ASP A 131 10.01 -4.99 -18.70
C ASP A 131 9.81 -5.73 -20.04
N ALA A 132 8.91 -5.24 -20.90
CA ALA A 132 8.73 -5.72 -22.27
C ALA A 132 9.71 -5.10 -23.29
N GLY A 133 10.56 -4.14 -22.87
CA GLY A 133 11.56 -3.48 -23.73
C GLY A 133 10.93 -2.60 -24.82
N ARG A 134 9.76 -1.97 -24.55
CA ARG A 134 9.05 -1.13 -25.53
C ARG A 134 8.92 0.31 -25.03
N THR A 135 8.67 1.21 -25.97
CA THR A 135 8.35 2.62 -25.66
C THR A 135 6.85 2.74 -25.36
N LEU A 136 6.50 3.32 -24.21
CA LEU A 136 5.11 3.61 -23.85
C LEU A 136 4.75 5.04 -24.20
N LEU A 137 3.66 5.21 -24.92
CA LEU A 137 3.04 6.51 -25.16
C LEU A 137 1.89 6.71 -24.18
N VAL A 138 1.95 7.81 -23.41
CA VAL A 138 0.93 8.18 -22.42
C VAL A 138 0.40 9.59 -22.68
N PRO A 139 -0.80 9.93 -22.18
CA PRO A 139 -1.28 11.30 -22.17
C PRO A 139 -0.29 12.23 -21.46
N ARG A 140 -0.20 13.49 -21.93
CA ARG A 140 0.72 14.49 -21.37
C ARG A 140 0.53 14.67 -19.85
N GLU A 141 -0.71 14.66 -19.38
CA GLU A 141 -1.09 14.83 -17.97
C GLU A 141 -0.61 13.67 -17.09
N ASN A 142 -0.39 12.49 -17.66
CA ASN A 142 0.22 11.34 -16.97
C ASN A 142 1.76 11.36 -17.02
N GLY A 143 2.36 12.30 -17.75
CA GLY A 143 3.81 12.43 -17.89
C GLY A 143 4.54 12.56 -16.56
N PRO A 144 4.14 13.46 -15.65
CA PRO A 144 4.79 13.61 -14.34
C PRO A 144 4.82 12.33 -13.52
N GLU A 145 3.76 11.53 -13.55
CA GLU A 145 3.69 10.21 -12.89
C GLU A 145 4.63 9.22 -13.59
N ALA A 146 4.59 9.15 -14.91
CA ALA A 146 5.43 8.25 -15.69
C ALA A 146 6.93 8.55 -15.56
N SER A 147 7.32 9.82 -15.33
CA SER A 147 8.71 10.26 -15.16
C SER A 147 9.39 9.69 -13.91
N LEU A 148 8.63 9.15 -12.96
CA LEU A 148 9.17 8.54 -11.74
C LEU A 148 9.94 7.24 -12.03
N ILE A 149 9.70 6.60 -13.16
CA ILE A 149 10.42 5.39 -13.60
C ILE A 149 11.48 5.79 -14.61
N GLN A 150 12.68 6.05 -14.12
CA GLN A 150 13.77 6.64 -14.93
C GLN A 150 14.33 5.70 -16.01
N ASP A 151 14.24 4.39 -15.82
CA ASP A 151 14.74 3.36 -16.75
C ASP A 151 13.66 2.89 -17.76
N ALA A 152 12.51 3.56 -17.81
CA ALA A 152 11.47 3.31 -18.79
C ALA A 152 11.52 4.30 -19.95
N GLU A 153 11.34 3.79 -21.18
CA GLU A 153 11.19 4.65 -22.35
C GLU A 153 9.72 5.08 -22.47
N VAL A 154 9.45 6.35 -22.15
CA VAL A 154 8.12 6.95 -22.21
C VAL A 154 8.13 8.19 -23.09
N ARG A 155 7.06 8.35 -23.87
CA ARG A 155 6.75 9.56 -24.64
C ARG A 155 5.39 10.09 -24.21
N THR A 156 5.21 11.39 -24.27
CA THR A 156 3.95 12.04 -23.93
C THR A 156 3.32 12.74 -25.13
N ALA A 157 2.01 12.69 -25.22
CA ALA A 157 1.28 13.41 -26.26
C ALA A 157 -0.02 14.00 -25.71
N HIS A 158 -0.42 15.15 -26.26
CA HIS A 158 -1.68 15.81 -25.94
C HIS A 158 -2.74 15.65 -27.04
N GLN A 159 -2.31 15.40 -28.27
CA GLN A 159 -3.16 15.30 -29.46
C GLN A 159 -2.82 14.08 -30.31
N LEU A 160 -3.85 13.44 -30.85
CA LEU A 160 -3.72 12.33 -31.78
C LEU A 160 -2.85 12.69 -32.99
N LEU A 161 -2.99 13.90 -33.51
CA LEU A 161 -2.20 14.36 -34.66
C LEU A 161 -0.69 14.37 -34.38
N ALA A 162 -0.28 14.72 -33.15
CA ALA A 162 1.15 14.67 -32.77
C ALA A 162 1.69 13.23 -32.76
N VAL A 163 0.87 12.28 -32.31
CA VAL A 163 1.23 10.84 -32.31
C VAL A 163 1.41 10.31 -33.74
N THR A 164 0.48 10.66 -34.64
CA THR A 164 0.55 10.21 -36.03
C THR A 164 1.73 10.83 -36.77
N ALA A 165 2.05 12.11 -36.52
CA ALA A 165 3.24 12.80 -37.07
C ALA A 165 4.55 12.16 -36.55
N TRP A 166 4.58 11.76 -35.27
CA TRP A 166 5.72 11.04 -34.69
C TRP A 166 5.91 9.67 -35.35
N LEU A 167 4.85 8.87 -35.50
CA LEU A 167 4.92 7.58 -36.16
C LEU A 167 5.33 7.68 -37.65
N ALA A 168 5.02 8.82 -38.28
CA ALA A 168 5.46 9.13 -39.65
C ALA A 168 6.89 9.67 -39.73
N GLY A 169 7.58 9.86 -38.58
CA GLY A 169 8.95 10.41 -38.54
C GLY A 169 9.04 11.93 -38.83
N GLN A 170 7.91 12.65 -38.72
CA GLN A 170 7.82 14.09 -39.02
C GLN A 170 7.93 14.96 -37.77
N TYR A 171 7.76 14.36 -36.58
CA TYR A 171 7.75 15.06 -35.30
C TYR A 171 8.36 14.17 -34.21
N GLU A 172 9.06 14.76 -33.26
CA GLU A 172 9.54 14.09 -32.06
C GLU A 172 8.60 14.38 -30.89
N LEU A 173 8.05 13.33 -30.28
CA LEU A 173 7.25 13.49 -29.07
C LEU A 173 8.12 13.82 -27.87
N PRO A 174 7.68 14.72 -26.99
CA PRO A 174 8.43 15.09 -25.80
C PRO A 174 8.54 13.90 -24.82
N LEU A 175 9.65 13.90 -24.08
CA LEU A 175 9.81 13.09 -22.87
C LEU A 175 8.82 13.57 -21.79
N PRO A 176 8.48 12.72 -20.82
CA PRO A 176 7.71 13.16 -19.67
C PRO A 176 8.41 14.31 -18.94
N ASP A 177 7.66 15.34 -18.60
CA ASP A 177 8.18 16.41 -17.75
C ASP A 177 8.52 15.83 -16.36
N PRO A 178 9.75 15.99 -15.86
CA PRO A 178 10.11 15.49 -14.53
C PRO A 178 9.30 16.23 -13.47
N GLN A 179 8.86 15.49 -12.44
CA GLN A 179 8.27 16.13 -11.29
C GLN A 179 9.32 16.93 -10.53
N THR A 180 9.00 18.18 -10.18
CA THR A 180 9.80 18.97 -9.26
C THR A 180 9.69 18.41 -7.85
N THR A 181 10.83 18.33 -7.14
CA THR A 181 10.90 17.82 -5.75
C THR A 181 10.53 18.89 -4.73
N ASP A 182 9.75 19.89 -5.11
CA ASP A 182 9.55 21.13 -4.36
C ASP A 182 8.89 21.00 -2.98
N THR A 183 8.35 19.83 -2.64
CA THR A 183 7.78 19.60 -1.31
C THR A 183 8.14 18.21 -0.79
N LEU A 184 9.15 18.15 0.07
CA LEU A 184 9.36 16.97 0.91
C LEU A 184 8.21 16.89 1.93
N PRO A 185 7.70 15.69 2.22
CA PRO A 185 6.68 15.55 3.26
C PRO A 185 7.28 15.96 4.61
N GLU A 186 6.53 16.77 5.34
CA GLU A 186 6.89 17.13 6.70
C GLU A 186 6.62 15.90 7.60
N VAL A 187 7.71 15.23 7.99
CA VAL A 187 7.64 14.06 8.89
C VAL A 187 7.88 14.56 10.31
N PRO A 188 6.89 14.46 11.21
CA PRO A 188 7.03 14.93 12.58
C PRO A 188 8.13 14.15 13.32
N ASP A 189 8.98 14.86 14.08
CA ASP A 189 10.08 14.26 14.84
C ASP A 189 9.61 13.68 16.17
N LEU A 190 10.18 12.53 16.57
CA LEU A 190 9.88 11.89 17.86
C LEU A 190 10.43 12.68 19.06
N GLN A 191 11.45 13.52 18.86
CA GLN A 191 11.96 14.41 19.91
C GLN A 191 10.92 15.40 20.44
N ASP A 192 9.89 15.74 19.63
CA ASP A 192 8.83 16.67 20.03
C ASP A 192 7.84 16.06 21.04
N VAL A 193 7.85 14.73 21.18
CA VAL A 193 7.01 14.05 22.17
C VAL A 193 7.66 14.15 23.55
N ILE A 194 6.98 14.84 24.47
CA ILE A 194 7.45 15.01 25.84
C ILE A 194 7.18 13.73 26.65
N GLY A 195 8.18 13.26 27.39
CA GLY A 195 8.06 12.07 28.23
C GLY A 195 7.80 10.81 27.43
N GLN A 196 6.88 9.95 27.93
CA GLN A 196 6.42 8.71 27.26
C GLN A 196 7.56 7.76 26.87
N SER A 197 8.60 7.63 27.72
CA SER A 197 9.81 6.85 27.41
C SER A 197 9.53 5.40 27.02
N GLN A 198 8.60 4.72 27.70
CA GLN A 198 8.23 3.35 27.39
C GLN A 198 7.54 3.23 26.03
N ALA A 199 6.66 4.19 25.69
CA ALA A 199 5.98 4.18 24.39
C ALA A 199 6.95 4.51 23.23
N LYS A 200 7.91 5.42 23.44
CA LYS A 200 8.98 5.72 22.48
C LYS A 200 9.87 4.50 22.25
N ARG A 201 10.25 3.81 23.32
CA ARG A 201 11.05 2.56 23.21
C ARG A 201 10.26 1.48 22.49
N ALA A 202 8.96 1.34 22.74
CA ALA A 202 8.11 0.39 22.02
C ALA A 202 8.02 0.73 20.52
N LEU A 203 7.97 2.03 20.15
CA LEU A 203 8.04 2.45 18.74
C LEU A 203 9.36 2.05 18.09
N GLU A 204 10.49 2.22 18.77
CA GLU A 204 11.80 1.79 18.27
C GLU A 204 11.86 0.29 18.02
N ILE A 205 11.39 -0.52 18.99
CA ILE A 205 11.33 -1.98 18.87
C ILE A 205 10.38 -2.38 17.73
N ALA A 206 9.21 -1.74 17.66
CA ALA A 206 8.24 -1.97 16.60
C ALA A 206 8.82 -1.63 15.22
N ALA A 207 9.54 -0.51 15.10
CA ALA A 207 10.22 -0.12 13.88
C ALA A 207 11.32 -1.10 13.48
N ALA A 208 12.14 -1.56 14.42
CA ALA A 208 13.24 -2.48 14.15
C ALA A 208 12.75 -3.82 13.66
N GLY A 209 11.83 -4.47 14.41
CA GLY A 209 11.34 -5.80 14.10
C GLY A 209 10.14 -5.84 13.16
N SER A 210 9.58 -4.71 12.76
CA SER A 210 8.30 -4.57 12.04
C SER A 210 7.11 -5.13 12.84
N HIS A 211 7.14 -4.99 14.18
CA HIS A 211 6.11 -5.49 15.07
C HIS A 211 4.86 -4.60 15.07
N ASN A 212 3.69 -5.23 15.14
CA ASN A 212 2.44 -4.52 15.31
C ASN A 212 2.30 -4.03 16.78
N LEU A 213 1.81 -2.80 16.95
CA LEU A 213 1.82 -2.09 18.22
C LEU A 213 0.43 -1.57 18.58
N LEU A 214 0.02 -1.76 19.83
CA LEU A 214 -1.22 -1.21 20.39
C LEU A 214 -0.90 -0.27 21.56
N PHE A 215 -1.33 0.98 21.45
CA PHE A 215 -1.31 1.94 22.53
C PHE A 215 -2.61 1.93 23.31
N ILE A 216 -2.52 1.83 24.63
CA ILE A 216 -3.67 1.84 25.55
C ILE A 216 -3.47 2.98 26.55
N GLY A 217 -4.42 3.88 26.69
CA GLY A 217 -4.31 4.98 27.65
C GLY A 217 -5.48 5.94 27.60
N PRO A 218 -5.61 6.80 28.61
CA PRO A 218 -6.66 7.82 28.66
C PRO A 218 -6.65 8.76 27.44
N PRO A 219 -7.74 9.46 27.16
CA PRO A 219 -7.74 10.48 26.10
C PRO A 219 -6.72 11.59 26.43
N GLY A 220 -6.13 12.18 25.38
CA GLY A 220 -5.16 13.28 25.52
C GLY A 220 -3.75 12.88 25.96
N THR A 221 -3.41 11.57 26.01
CA THR A 221 -2.06 11.10 26.40
C THR A 221 -1.04 11.10 25.25
N GLY A 222 -1.45 11.47 24.03
CA GLY A 222 -0.55 11.57 22.88
C GLY A 222 -0.39 10.29 22.05
N LYS A 223 -1.31 9.31 22.15
CA LYS A 223 -1.26 8.04 21.40
C LYS A 223 -1.15 8.26 19.88
N SER A 224 -2.02 9.07 19.30
CA SER A 224 -2.02 9.39 17.87
C SER A 224 -0.77 10.21 17.47
N MET A 225 -0.31 11.09 18.37
CA MET A 225 0.95 11.80 18.20
C MET A 225 2.14 10.83 18.13
N LEU A 226 2.22 9.85 19.02
CA LEU A 226 3.26 8.81 18.99
C LEU A 226 3.21 7.99 17.70
N ALA A 227 2.02 7.53 17.31
CA ALA A 227 1.84 6.72 16.11
C ALA A 227 2.29 7.45 14.83
N SER A 228 2.00 8.75 14.71
CA SER A 228 2.37 9.54 13.53
C SER A 228 3.90 9.77 13.38
N ARG A 229 4.70 9.48 14.40
CA ARG A 229 6.16 9.56 14.35
C ARG A 229 6.82 8.27 13.86
N LEU A 230 6.09 7.15 13.81
CA LEU A 230 6.64 5.87 13.36
C LEU A 230 7.28 5.95 11.96
N PRO A 231 6.66 6.57 10.94
CA PRO A 231 7.30 6.69 9.62
C PRO A 231 8.68 7.38 9.67
N GLY A 232 8.87 8.33 10.58
CA GLY A 232 10.13 9.08 10.75
C GLY A 232 11.30 8.25 11.27
N ILE A 233 11.03 7.14 11.95
CA ILE A 233 12.04 6.21 12.49
C ILE A 233 12.15 4.92 11.68
N LEU A 234 11.28 4.70 10.70
CA LEU A 234 11.39 3.59 9.75
C LEU A 234 12.46 3.87 8.68
N PRO A 235 13.12 2.85 8.15
CA PRO A 235 13.99 3.00 6.99
C PRO A 235 13.19 3.54 5.78
N PRO A 236 13.82 4.33 4.89
CA PRO A 236 13.19 4.74 3.65
C PRO A 236 12.82 3.51 2.81
N LEU A 237 11.87 3.67 1.89
CA LEU A 237 11.56 2.63 0.91
C LEU A 237 12.76 2.36 0.02
N SER A 238 13.06 1.09 -0.24
CA SER A 238 13.93 0.70 -1.35
C SER A 238 13.28 1.08 -2.69
N GLU A 239 14.06 1.11 -3.77
CA GLU A 239 13.52 1.41 -5.10
C GLU A 239 12.38 0.46 -5.48
N GLN A 240 12.53 -0.83 -5.23
CA GLN A 240 11.50 -1.82 -5.50
C GLN A 240 10.23 -1.60 -4.65
N GLU A 241 10.39 -1.32 -3.36
CA GLU A 241 9.25 -1.00 -2.48
C GLU A 241 8.54 0.28 -2.92
N ALA A 242 9.29 1.31 -3.35
CA ALA A 242 8.76 2.56 -3.85
C ALA A 242 7.92 2.36 -5.12
N GLN A 243 8.43 1.61 -6.09
CA GLN A 243 7.72 1.26 -7.32
C GLN A 243 6.41 0.50 -7.03
N GLN A 244 6.45 -0.51 -6.15
CA GLN A 244 5.26 -1.26 -5.76
C GLN A 244 4.21 -0.38 -5.08
N THR A 245 4.63 0.44 -4.15
CA THR A 245 3.76 1.36 -3.41
C THR A 245 3.13 2.40 -4.35
N ALA A 246 3.93 3.00 -5.21
CA ALA A 246 3.47 3.97 -6.19
C ALA A 246 2.50 3.36 -7.21
N ALA A 247 2.74 2.11 -7.64
CA ALA A 247 1.82 1.39 -8.53
C ALA A 247 0.43 1.21 -7.91
N ILE A 248 0.36 0.85 -6.62
CA ILE A 248 -0.91 0.74 -5.89
C ILE A 248 -1.59 2.10 -5.77
N HIS A 249 -0.84 3.16 -5.44
CA HIS A 249 -1.37 4.53 -5.34
C HIS A 249 -1.92 5.01 -6.68
N SER A 250 -1.21 4.76 -7.78
CA SER A 250 -1.64 5.10 -9.14
C SER A 250 -3.00 4.48 -9.49
N ILE A 251 -3.22 3.20 -9.17
CA ILE A 251 -4.50 2.51 -9.39
C ILE A 251 -5.59 3.07 -8.44
N GLY A 252 -5.21 3.42 -7.22
CA GLY A 252 -6.08 4.03 -6.21
C GLY A 252 -6.53 5.46 -6.56
N GLY A 253 -6.00 6.04 -7.64
CA GLY A 253 -6.28 7.42 -8.03
C GLY A 253 -5.50 8.46 -7.23
N LEU A 254 -4.47 8.04 -6.51
CA LEU A 254 -3.51 8.92 -5.85
C LEU A 254 -2.32 9.13 -6.79
N THR A 255 -2.03 10.37 -7.15
CA THR A 255 -0.86 10.65 -8.00
C THR A 255 0.41 10.54 -7.17
N PRO A 256 1.31 9.57 -7.45
CA PRO A 256 2.60 9.48 -6.79
C PRO A 256 3.44 10.72 -7.04
N ARG A 257 4.22 11.14 -6.04
CA ARG A 257 5.04 12.36 -6.10
C ARG A 257 6.52 12.04 -5.88
N ALA A 258 7.40 12.67 -6.63
CA ALA A 258 8.85 12.50 -6.52
C ALA A 258 9.37 12.76 -5.09
N GLY A 259 8.92 13.84 -4.44
CA GLY A 259 9.29 14.15 -3.06
C GLY A 259 8.85 13.11 -2.03
N HIS A 260 7.91 12.23 -2.36
CA HIS A 260 7.39 11.17 -1.48
C HIS A 260 7.92 9.77 -1.86
N TRP A 261 8.77 9.65 -2.88
CA TRP A 261 9.14 8.38 -3.50
C TRP A 261 9.69 7.35 -2.50
N HIS A 262 10.58 7.77 -1.62
CA HIS A 262 11.17 6.90 -0.60
C HIS A 262 10.47 6.96 0.77
N HIS A 263 9.33 7.67 0.89
CA HIS A 263 8.61 7.80 2.14
C HIS A 263 7.59 6.68 2.30
N ARG A 264 7.58 6.08 3.48
CA ARG A 264 6.60 5.03 3.81
C ARG A 264 5.21 5.65 3.98
N PRO A 265 4.17 5.09 3.34
CA PRO A 265 2.80 5.56 3.52
C PRO A 265 2.38 5.49 4.99
N TYR A 266 1.62 6.49 5.42
CA TYR A 266 0.96 6.51 6.71
C TYR A 266 -0.53 6.75 6.49
N ARG A 267 -1.34 5.69 6.72
CA ARG A 267 -2.78 5.72 6.47
C ARG A 267 -3.54 5.68 7.79
N THR A 268 -4.52 6.58 7.93
CA THR A 268 -5.32 6.73 9.16
C THR A 268 -6.80 6.78 8.81
N PRO A 269 -7.42 5.66 8.43
CA PRO A 269 -8.85 5.64 8.16
C PRO A 269 -9.64 5.97 9.42
N HIS A 270 -10.70 6.75 9.26
CA HIS A 270 -11.62 7.05 10.35
C HIS A 270 -12.38 5.78 10.78
N HIS A 271 -12.74 5.65 12.05
CA HIS A 271 -13.43 4.47 12.58
C HIS A 271 -14.80 4.20 11.92
N SER A 272 -15.43 5.21 11.30
CA SER A 272 -16.67 5.06 10.51
C SER A 272 -16.43 4.54 9.09
N ALA A 273 -15.18 4.24 8.70
CA ALA A 273 -14.87 3.72 7.37
C ALA A 273 -15.57 2.37 7.15
N SER A 274 -16.21 2.23 5.98
CA SER A 274 -16.85 0.98 5.60
C SER A 274 -15.80 -0.12 5.30
N ALA A 275 -16.23 -1.39 5.34
CA ALA A 275 -15.37 -2.50 4.96
C ALA A 275 -14.81 -2.34 3.53
N VAL A 276 -15.60 -1.79 2.60
CA VAL A 276 -15.17 -1.52 1.23
C VAL A 276 -14.09 -0.43 1.18
N ALA A 277 -14.21 0.61 1.98
CA ALA A 277 -13.18 1.65 2.06
C ALA A 277 -11.86 1.11 2.61
N LEU A 278 -11.93 0.21 3.59
CA LEU A 278 -10.74 -0.38 4.21
C LEU A 278 -10.09 -1.46 3.33
N VAL A 279 -10.87 -2.41 2.87
CA VAL A 279 -10.42 -3.59 2.10
C VAL A 279 -10.22 -3.26 0.64
N GLY A 280 -11.06 -2.41 0.10
CA GLY A 280 -11.21 -2.18 -1.32
C GLY A 280 -12.44 -2.89 -1.90
N GLY A 281 -12.73 -2.63 -3.14
CA GLY A 281 -13.89 -3.22 -3.84
C GLY A 281 -14.50 -2.29 -4.87
N GLY A 282 -15.78 -2.47 -5.12
CA GLY A 282 -16.53 -1.77 -6.17
C GLY A 282 -16.82 -2.69 -7.36
N SER A 283 -17.55 -2.18 -8.37
CA SER A 283 -17.77 -2.87 -9.66
C SER A 283 -16.44 -3.08 -10.38
N HIS A 284 -15.56 -2.09 -10.28
CA HIS A 284 -14.17 -2.14 -10.70
C HIS A 284 -13.31 -2.21 -9.43
N PRO A 285 -12.69 -3.37 -9.10
CA PRO A 285 -11.94 -3.53 -7.86
C PRO A 285 -10.82 -2.51 -7.73
N ARG A 286 -10.94 -1.63 -6.71
CA ARG A 286 -9.92 -0.64 -6.37
C ARG A 286 -9.28 -1.00 -5.03
N PRO A 287 -7.99 -0.66 -4.82
CA PRO A 287 -7.34 -0.87 -3.54
C PRO A 287 -8.01 -0.01 -2.45
N GLY A 288 -8.20 -0.59 -1.26
CA GLY A 288 -8.63 0.13 -0.07
C GLY A 288 -7.45 0.63 0.77
N GLU A 289 -7.75 1.22 1.93
CA GLU A 289 -6.74 1.78 2.85
C GLU A 289 -5.67 0.77 3.26
N ILE A 290 -6.02 -0.52 3.38
CA ILE A 290 -5.09 -1.61 3.69
C ILE A 290 -4.00 -1.72 2.61
N SER A 291 -4.39 -1.72 1.34
CA SER A 291 -3.45 -1.79 0.22
C SER A 291 -2.72 -0.47 0.01
N LEU A 292 -3.37 0.68 0.24
CA LEU A 292 -2.74 2.00 0.19
C LEU A 292 -1.68 2.19 1.30
N ALA A 293 -1.75 1.41 2.38
CA ALA A 293 -0.74 1.37 3.42
C ALA A 293 0.43 0.40 3.12
N HIS A 294 0.43 -0.24 1.95
CA HIS A 294 1.48 -1.22 1.58
C HIS A 294 2.88 -0.64 1.75
N ASN A 295 3.80 -1.41 2.33
CA ASN A 295 5.16 -1.03 2.72
C ASN A 295 5.24 0.14 3.72
N GLY A 296 4.13 0.49 4.36
CA GLY A 296 4.02 1.59 5.30
C GLY A 296 3.30 1.21 6.59
N VAL A 297 2.56 2.15 7.13
CA VAL A 297 1.87 2.06 8.42
C VAL A 297 0.36 2.27 8.23
N LEU A 298 -0.44 1.36 8.78
CA LEU A 298 -1.87 1.53 8.97
C LEU A 298 -2.12 1.84 10.45
N PHE A 299 -2.59 3.05 10.72
CA PHE A 299 -2.93 3.49 12.07
C PHE A 299 -4.45 3.51 12.26
N LEU A 300 -4.94 2.78 13.27
CA LEU A 300 -6.34 2.72 13.64
C LEU A 300 -6.51 3.34 15.03
N ASP A 301 -7.06 4.54 15.07
CA ASP A 301 -7.40 5.21 16.34
C ASP A 301 -8.78 4.77 16.81
N GLU A 302 -9.03 4.87 18.12
CA GLU A 302 -10.30 4.47 18.74
C GLU A 302 -10.75 3.05 18.33
N LEU A 303 -9.83 2.10 18.40
CA LEU A 303 -9.97 0.74 17.86
C LEU A 303 -11.33 0.05 18.19
N PRO A 304 -11.89 0.12 19.42
CA PRO A 304 -13.18 -0.50 19.74
C PRO A 304 -14.40 0.21 19.12
N GLU A 305 -14.22 1.35 18.44
CA GLU A 305 -15.30 2.06 17.75
C GLU A 305 -15.47 1.58 16.29
N PHE A 306 -14.49 0.85 15.75
CA PHE A 306 -14.65 0.19 14.46
C PHE A 306 -15.65 -0.98 14.54
N GLU A 307 -16.37 -1.20 13.45
CA GLU A 307 -17.19 -2.40 13.33
C GLU A 307 -16.31 -3.67 13.40
N ARG A 308 -16.73 -4.66 14.18
CA ARG A 308 -15.99 -5.91 14.35
C ARG A 308 -15.64 -6.60 13.03
N LYS A 309 -16.58 -6.61 12.07
CA LYS A 309 -16.36 -7.21 10.74
C LYS A 309 -15.23 -6.52 9.98
N VAL A 310 -15.11 -5.21 10.14
CA VAL A 310 -14.05 -4.39 9.52
C VAL A 310 -12.68 -4.79 10.10
N LEU A 311 -12.57 -4.90 11.43
CA LEU A 311 -11.34 -5.33 12.10
C LEU A 311 -10.97 -6.78 11.77
N ASP A 312 -11.96 -7.68 11.72
CA ASP A 312 -11.72 -9.09 11.39
C ASP A 312 -11.23 -9.26 9.93
N SER A 313 -11.56 -8.34 9.01
CA SER A 313 -11.04 -8.36 7.64
C SER A 313 -9.53 -8.07 7.53
N LEU A 314 -8.93 -7.46 8.55
CA LEU A 314 -7.48 -7.21 8.62
C LEU A 314 -6.66 -8.49 8.89
N ARG A 315 -7.31 -9.56 9.37
CA ARG A 315 -6.60 -10.78 9.80
C ARG A 315 -5.87 -11.46 8.64
N GLU A 316 -6.53 -11.58 7.50
CA GLU A 316 -5.95 -12.19 6.30
C GLU A 316 -4.72 -11.42 5.80
N PRO A 317 -4.80 -10.11 5.50
CA PRO A 317 -3.63 -9.37 5.02
C PRO A 317 -2.48 -9.28 6.05
N LEU A 318 -2.77 -9.29 7.34
CA LEU A 318 -1.73 -9.35 8.38
C LEU A 318 -0.98 -10.70 8.43
N GLU A 319 -1.58 -11.77 7.92
CA GLU A 319 -0.93 -13.09 7.80
C GLU A 319 -0.25 -13.28 6.45
N THR A 320 -0.94 -12.95 5.36
CA THR A 320 -0.52 -13.26 4.00
C THR A 320 0.26 -12.14 3.32
N GLY A 321 0.07 -10.89 3.77
CA GLY A 321 0.60 -9.70 3.11
C GLY A 321 -0.13 -9.32 1.82
N HIS A 322 -1.28 -9.93 1.56
CA HIS A 322 -2.12 -9.68 0.38
C HIS A 322 -3.59 -9.62 0.78
N ILE A 323 -4.38 -8.98 -0.05
CA ILE A 323 -5.83 -9.00 0.06
C ILE A 323 -6.44 -9.38 -1.28
N THR A 324 -7.35 -10.34 -1.25
CA THR A 324 -8.05 -10.84 -2.43
C THR A 324 -9.46 -10.25 -2.47
N ILE A 325 -9.75 -9.46 -3.50
CA ILE A 325 -11.08 -8.93 -3.75
C ILE A 325 -11.76 -9.83 -4.77
N SER A 326 -12.71 -10.64 -4.28
CA SER A 326 -13.50 -11.55 -5.14
C SER A 326 -14.86 -10.93 -5.44
N ARG A 327 -15.23 -10.88 -6.71
CA ARG A 327 -16.55 -10.50 -7.22
C ARG A 327 -17.04 -11.56 -8.21
N ALA A 328 -18.35 -11.59 -8.50
CA ALA A 328 -19.00 -12.65 -9.26
C ALA A 328 -18.30 -13.06 -10.59
N ALA A 329 -17.57 -12.14 -11.19
CA ALA A 329 -16.85 -12.38 -12.46
C ALA A 329 -15.32 -12.24 -12.35
N ARG A 330 -14.77 -11.80 -11.20
CA ARG A 330 -13.35 -11.41 -11.12
C ARG A 330 -12.79 -11.58 -9.71
N GLN A 331 -11.54 -12.01 -9.69
CA GLN A 331 -10.70 -12.04 -8.50
C GLN A 331 -9.46 -11.19 -8.77
N VAL A 332 -9.17 -10.23 -7.88
CA VAL A 332 -8.01 -9.34 -7.99
C VAL A 332 -7.29 -9.33 -6.67
N ASP A 333 -5.98 -9.54 -6.72
CA ASP A 333 -5.11 -9.51 -5.56
C ASP A 333 -4.37 -8.18 -5.50
N PHE A 334 -4.37 -7.58 -4.31
CA PHE A 334 -3.57 -6.39 -4.02
C PHE A 334 -2.56 -6.69 -2.92
N PRO A 335 -1.30 -6.26 -3.06
CA PRO A 335 -0.34 -6.30 -1.97
C PRO A 335 -0.83 -5.46 -0.79
N ALA A 336 -0.64 -5.98 0.43
CA ALA A 336 -1.11 -5.37 1.66
C ALA A 336 -0.17 -5.68 2.84
N ARG A 337 1.14 -5.50 2.64
CA ARG A 337 2.16 -5.61 3.68
C ARG A 337 2.29 -4.28 4.38
N PHE A 338 1.72 -4.15 5.53
CA PHE A 338 1.76 -2.93 6.34
C PHE A 338 2.06 -3.27 7.79
N GLN A 339 2.59 -2.31 8.52
CA GLN A 339 2.72 -2.39 9.97
C GLN A 339 1.46 -1.80 10.60
N LEU A 340 0.78 -2.59 11.45
CA LEU A 340 -0.43 -2.16 12.14
C LEU A 340 -0.07 -1.46 13.44
N VAL A 341 -0.56 -0.24 13.60
CA VAL A 341 -0.55 0.48 14.87
C VAL A 341 -1.99 0.76 15.27
N GLY A 342 -2.36 0.39 16.49
CA GLY A 342 -3.67 0.68 17.06
C GLY A 342 -3.56 1.63 18.24
N ALA A 343 -4.62 2.40 18.50
CA ALA A 343 -4.78 3.14 19.72
C ALA A 343 -6.19 2.95 20.28
N MET A 344 -6.29 2.89 21.60
CA MET A 344 -7.58 2.76 22.28
C MET A 344 -7.54 3.32 23.68
N ASN A 345 -8.70 3.64 24.21
CA ASN A 345 -8.87 3.93 25.61
C ASN A 345 -9.05 2.63 26.41
N PRO A 346 -8.67 2.58 27.70
CA PRO A 346 -8.79 1.37 28.51
C PRO A 346 -10.25 1.02 28.88
N SER A 347 -11.17 1.97 28.74
CA SER A 347 -12.60 1.82 29.10
C SER A 347 -13.48 2.74 28.26
N PRO A 348 -14.82 2.55 28.26
CA PRO A 348 -15.76 3.44 27.57
C PRO A 348 -15.71 4.89 28.08
N CYS A 349 -15.43 5.09 29.35
CA CYS A 349 -15.28 6.46 29.93
C CYS A 349 -13.87 7.05 29.72
N GLY A 350 -12.96 6.30 29.08
CA GLY A 350 -11.60 6.72 28.82
C GLY A 350 -10.60 6.44 29.95
N HIS A 351 -11.04 6.13 31.14
CA HIS A 351 -10.21 6.03 32.35
C HIS A 351 -10.31 4.65 33.01
N TYR A 352 -9.19 4.15 33.54
CA TYR A 352 -9.14 2.91 34.33
C TYR A 352 -7.95 2.93 35.30
N GLY A 353 -8.22 2.71 36.59
CA GLY A 353 -7.18 2.62 37.64
C GLY A 353 -6.55 3.95 38.07
N ASP A 354 -7.05 5.08 37.58
CA ASP A 354 -6.56 6.43 37.85
C ASP A 354 -7.46 7.23 38.82
N GLY A 355 -8.42 6.55 39.46
CA GLY A 355 -9.42 7.18 40.35
C GLY A 355 -10.53 7.95 39.60
N GLN A 356 -10.51 8.02 38.29
CA GLN A 356 -11.53 8.67 37.46
C GLN A 356 -12.44 7.65 36.73
N THR A 357 -12.24 6.37 37.00
CA THR A 357 -13.02 5.29 36.39
C THR A 357 -14.48 5.39 36.76
N ARG A 358 -15.38 5.57 35.78
CA ARG A 358 -16.84 5.62 35.95
C ARG A 358 -17.54 4.39 35.38
N SER A 359 -16.81 3.50 34.73
CA SER A 359 -17.34 2.28 34.13
C SER A 359 -17.16 1.08 35.04
N SER A 360 -18.19 0.22 35.16
CA SER A 360 -18.08 -1.05 35.90
C SER A 360 -17.13 -2.02 35.14
N PRO A 361 -16.56 -3.03 35.83
CA PRO A 361 -15.77 -4.07 35.21
C PRO A 361 -16.49 -4.75 34.03
N ASP A 362 -17.78 -5.03 34.15
CA ASP A 362 -18.61 -5.64 33.12
C ASP A 362 -18.77 -4.73 31.88
N GLN A 363 -18.90 -3.41 32.09
CA GLN A 363 -18.97 -2.45 31.00
C GLN A 363 -17.65 -2.39 30.24
N ILE A 364 -16.52 -2.44 30.97
CA ILE A 364 -15.19 -2.46 30.38
C ILE A 364 -14.96 -3.74 29.60
N LEU A 365 -15.30 -4.91 30.18
CA LEU A 365 -15.18 -6.20 29.49
C LEU A 365 -16.03 -6.25 28.21
N ARG A 366 -17.24 -5.70 28.24
CA ARG A 366 -18.11 -5.59 27.05
C ARG A 366 -17.51 -4.67 25.99
N TYR A 367 -16.92 -3.56 26.39
CA TYR A 367 -16.24 -2.64 25.49
C TYR A 367 -15.02 -3.29 24.83
N LEU A 368 -14.16 -3.95 25.60
CA LEU A 368 -13.00 -4.67 25.11
C LEU A 368 -13.39 -5.90 24.27
N GLY A 369 -14.55 -6.51 24.57
CA GLY A 369 -15.11 -7.65 23.84
C GLY A 369 -15.54 -7.33 22.40
N LYS A 370 -15.62 -6.05 22.01
CA LYS A 370 -15.77 -5.66 20.60
C LYS A 370 -14.58 -6.12 19.76
N LEU A 371 -13.38 -6.18 20.36
CA LEU A 371 -12.16 -6.67 19.74
C LEU A 371 -12.08 -8.19 19.87
N SER A 372 -11.99 -8.89 18.75
CA SER A 372 -11.87 -10.36 18.79
C SER A 372 -10.49 -10.77 19.33
N GLY A 373 -10.43 -11.86 20.10
CA GLY A 373 -9.17 -12.41 20.60
C GLY A 373 -8.14 -12.66 19.47
N PRO A 374 -8.55 -13.32 18.36
CA PRO A 374 -7.66 -13.52 17.20
C PRO A 374 -7.15 -12.22 16.57
N PHE A 375 -7.90 -11.12 16.62
CA PHE A 375 -7.40 -9.82 16.14
C PHE A 375 -6.39 -9.21 17.13
N LEU A 376 -6.67 -9.25 18.44
CA LEU A 376 -5.73 -8.80 19.46
C LEU A 376 -4.41 -9.60 19.44
N ASP A 377 -4.48 -10.87 19.05
CA ASP A 377 -3.28 -11.71 18.85
C ASP A 377 -2.38 -11.25 17.72
N ARG A 378 -2.78 -10.30 16.88
CA ARG A 378 -1.94 -9.69 15.83
C ARG A 378 -1.04 -8.57 16.33
N PHE A 379 -1.27 -8.07 17.55
CA PHE A 379 -0.38 -7.10 18.19
C PHE A 379 0.73 -7.81 18.96
N ASP A 380 1.97 -7.55 18.56
CA ASP A 380 3.15 -8.10 19.23
C ASP A 380 3.47 -7.34 20.52
N LEU A 381 3.27 -6.02 20.48
CA LEU A 381 3.52 -5.08 21.56
C LEU A 381 2.21 -4.40 21.98
N THR A 382 1.89 -4.42 23.26
CA THR A 382 0.80 -3.61 23.82
C THR A 382 1.34 -2.76 24.96
N VAL A 383 1.18 -1.43 24.85
CA VAL A 383 1.85 -0.46 25.71
C VAL A 383 0.85 0.47 26.35
N GLU A 384 1.02 0.71 27.64
CA GLU A 384 0.25 1.72 28.38
C GLU A 384 0.88 3.09 28.15
N VAL A 385 0.04 4.07 27.78
CA VAL A 385 0.43 5.47 27.59
C VAL A 385 -0.26 6.29 28.68
N PRO A 386 0.40 6.52 29.83
CA PRO A 386 -0.20 7.20 30.97
C PRO A 386 -0.31 8.71 30.73
N LEU A 387 -1.12 9.37 31.53
CA LEU A 387 -1.12 10.83 31.64
C LEU A 387 0.24 11.32 32.12
N LEU A 388 0.71 12.40 31.52
CA LEU A 388 1.95 13.03 31.96
C LEU A 388 1.78 13.60 33.37
N PRO A 389 2.81 13.48 34.24
CA PRO A 389 2.81 14.10 35.55
C PRO A 389 2.60 15.62 35.45
N LYS A 390 1.96 16.21 36.45
CA LYS A 390 1.82 17.67 36.54
C LYS A 390 3.19 18.34 36.48
N GLY A 391 3.31 19.40 35.68
CA GLY A 391 4.56 20.13 35.50
C GLY A 391 5.46 19.66 34.38
N SER A 392 5.18 18.49 33.78
CA SER A 392 5.98 17.97 32.63
C SER A 392 5.97 18.90 31.42
N LEU A 393 4.92 19.71 31.24
CA LEU A 393 4.77 20.61 30.09
C LEU A 393 5.32 22.01 30.34
N THR A 394 5.52 22.40 31.61
CA THR A 394 5.91 23.76 32.00
C THR A 394 7.40 23.89 32.39
N GLY A 395 8.10 22.77 32.59
CA GLY A 395 9.53 22.73 32.83
C GLY A 395 10.35 22.83 31.54
N LYS A 396 11.68 23.02 31.66
CA LYS A 396 12.61 22.71 30.57
C LYS A 396 12.60 21.20 30.38
N ALA A 397 11.60 20.69 29.69
CA ALA A 397 11.57 19.28 29.31
C ALA A 397 12.81 19.01 28.44
N GLU A 398 13.67 18.10 28.89
CA GLU A 398 14.76 17.62 28.04
C GLU A 398 14.15 17.05 26.76
N ARG A 399 14.58 17.60 25.63
CA ARG A 399 14.20 17.04 24.34
C ARG A 399 14.71 15.61 24.28
N GLY A 400 13.85 14.69 23.89
CA GLY A 400 14.24 13.29 23.65
C GLY A 400 15.20 13.16 22.48
N GLU A 401 15.59 11.93 22.18
CA GLU A 401 16.38 11.61 20.98
C GLU A 401 15.59 11.95 19.71
N SER A 402 16.31 12.39 18.67
CA SER A 402 15.71 12.69 17.38
C SER A 402 15.29 11.42 16.64
N SER A 403 14.30 11.54 15.77
CA SER A 403 13.90 10.43 14.89
C SER A 403 15.07 9.88 14.08
N GLN A 404 16.03 10.72 13.69
CA GLN A 404 17.21 10.30 12.96
C GLN A 404 18.10 9.35 13.78
N GLN A 405 18.40 9.70 15.03
CA GLN A 405 19.23 8.87 15.91
C GLN A 405 18.60 7.48 16.14
N ILE A 406 17.29 7.45 16.36
CA ILE A 406 16.54 6.20 16.56
C ILE A 406 16.54 5.39 15.25
N ARG A 407 16.33 6.02 14.10
CA ARG A 407 16.36 5.37 12.79
C ARG A 407 17.71 4.73 12.48
N GLU A 408 18.82 5.33 12.87
CA GLU A 408 20.16 4.76 12.71
C GLU A 408 20.30 3.43 13.48
N ARG A 409 19.80 3.35 14.73
CA ARG A 409 19.77 2.09 15.49
C ARG A 409 18.82 1.05 14.88
N VAL A 410 17.66 1.50 14.41
CA VAL A 410 16.69 0.65 13.70
C VAL A 410 17.32 0.05 12.44
N LEU A 411 18.04 0.85 11.65
CA LEU A 411 18.74 0.37 10.45
C LEU A 411 19.78 -0.70 10.81
N GLY A 412 20.63 -0.43 11.79
CA GLY A 412 21.65 -1.40 12.22
C GLY A 412 21.05 -2.72 12.72
N ALA A 413 19.95 -2.69 13.47
CA ALA A 413 19.25 -3.89 13.91
C ALA A 413 18.62 -4.65 12.72
N ARG A 414 18.01 -3.95 11.77
CA ARG A 414 17.45 -4.58 10.55
C ARG A 414 18.52 -5.22 9.68
N GLU A 415 19.68 -4.58 9.51
CA GLU A 415 20.81 -5.18 8.79
C GLU A 415 21.24 -6.49 9.41
N GLN A 416 21.32 -6.58 10.75
CA GLN A 416 21.63 -7.83 11.43
C GLN A 416 20.57 -8.91 11.20
N MET A 417 19.28 -8.56 11.25
CA MET A 417 18.18 -9.50 10.97
C MET A 417 18.24 -10.03 9.54
N LEU A 418 18.36 -9.12 8.57
CA LEU A 418 18.41 -9.47 7.14
C LEU A 418 19.65 -10.28 6.79
N SER A 419 20.82 -9.94 7.36
CA SER A 419 22.05 -10.71 7.17
C SER A 419 21.97 -12.11 7.78
N ARG A 420 21.26 -12.28 8.90
CA ARG A 420 21.13 -13.55 9.61
C ARG A 420 20.24 -14.54 8.85
N ASN A 421 19.08 -14.13 8.37
CA ASN A 421 18.08 -15.02 7.77
C ASN A 421 17.20 -14.39 6.67
N GLY A 422 17.54 -13.20 6.18
CA GLY A 422 16.81 -12.52 5.09
C GLY A 422 15.42 -11.99 5.45
N LYS A 423 15.05 -11.99 6.73
CA LYS A 423 13.73 -11.59 7.22
C LYS A 423 13.82 -10.71 8.46
N LEU A 424 12.81 -9.86 8.69
CA LEU A 424 12.62 -9.17 9.96
C LEU A 424 12.01 -10.13 11.00
N ASN A 425 12.26 -9.88 12.28
CA ASN A 425 11.93 -10.82 13.34
C ASN A 425 10.42 -11.11 13.49
N ASN A 426 9.52 -10.20 13.14
CA ASN A 426 8.09 -10.48 13.19
C ASN A 426 7.64 -11.51 12.13
N LEU A 427 8.42 -11.70 11.07
CA LEU A 427 8.13 -12.63 9.98
C LEU A 427 8.72 -14.03 10.20
N LEU A 428 9.40 -14.28 11.32
CA LEU A 428 9.93 -15.58 11.67
C LEU A 428 8.79 -16.58 11.88
N ASP A 429 8.85 -17.71 11.20
CA ASP A 429 7.94 -18.83 11.44
C ASP A 429 8.32 -19.62 12.72
N SER A 430 7.52 -20.61 13.11
CA SER A 430 7.74 -21.36 14.34
C SER A 430 9.10 -22.10 14.35
N ARG A 431 9.54 -22.63 13.23
CA ARG A 431 10.83 -23.33 13.10
C ARG A 431 12.00 -22.35 13.19
N GLU A 432 11.90 -21.24 12.50
CA GLU A 432 12.92 -20.18 12.57
C GLU A 432 13.03 -19.59 13.98
N ILE A 433 11.92 -19.47 14.72
CA ILE A 433 11.94 -19.04 16.13
C ILE A 433 12.73 -20.03 16.99
N GLU A 434 12.53 -21.34 16.82
CA GLU A 434 13.26 -22.35 17.56
C GLU A 434 14.77 -22.31 17.27
N GLU A 435 15.17 -21.96 16.06
CA GLU A 435 16.58 -21.85 15.65
C GLU A 435 17.22 -20.53 16.08
N ILE A 436 16.53 -19.40 15.86
CA ILE A 436 17.09 -18.05 15.99
C ILE A 436 16.89 -17.47 17.39
N CYS A 437 15.78 -17.83 18.07
CA CYS A 437 15.44 -17.33 19.39
C CYS A 437 15.76 -18.35 20.51
N ARG A 438 16.84 -19.10 20.38
CA ARG A 438 17.25 -20.07 21.39
C ARG A 438 17.50 -19.37 22.73
N LEU A 439 16.94 -19.96 23.78
CA LEU A 439 17.14 -19.52 25.16
C LEU A 439 18.08 -20.49 25.89
N SER A 440 18.77 -19.97 26.91
CA SER A 440 19.41 -20.84 27.91
C SER A 440 18.32 -21.62 28.67
N PRO A 441 18.63 -22.80 29.24
CA PRO A 441 17.65 -23.55 30.04
C PRO A 441 17.04 -22.73 31.18
N GLN A 442 17.83 -21.87 31.82
CA GLN A 442 17.39 -20.97 32.90
C GLN A 442 16.43 -19.90 32.38
N ASP A 443 16.70 -19.31 31.22
CA ASP A 443 15.86 -18.27 30.63
C ASP A 443 14.56 -18.86 30.07
N ALA A 444 14.61 -20.09 29.54
CA ALA A 444 13.43 -20.81 29.10
C ALA A 444 12.47 -21.11 30.28
N GLU A 445 13.02 -21.62 31.41
CA GLU A 445 12.25 -21.85 32.64
C GLU A 445 11.68 -20.54 33.19
N PHE A 446 12.47 -19.47 33.18
CA PHE A 446 12.00 -18.12 33.60
C PHE A 446 10.81 -17.67 32.76
N LEU A 447 10.89 -17.78 31.43
CA LEU A 447 9.83 -17.37 30.52
C LEU A 447 8.57 -18.24 30.69
N GLU A 448 8.74 -19.55 30.84
CA GLU A 448 7.63 -20.49 31.07
C GLU A 448 6.86 -20.15 32.35
N ASN A 449 7.58 -19.91 33.44
CA ASN A 449 7.02 -19.49 34.72
C ASN A 449 6.28 -18.14 34.61
N ALA A 450 6.83 -17.19 33.86
CA ALA A 450 6.22 -15.89 33.64
C ALA A 450 4.89 -16.02 32.83
N ILE A 451 4.88 -16.86 31.81
CA ILE A 451 3.70 -17.12 30.99
C ILE A 451 2.58 -17.77 31.81
N GLN A 452 2.92 -18.76 32.64
CA GLN A 452 1.94 -19.39 33.54
C GLN A 452 1.34 -18.37 34.52
N LYS A 453 2.17 -17.58 35.18
CA LYS A 453 1.72 -16.56 36.13
C LYS A 453 0.82 -15.49 35.51
N LEU A 454 1.08 -15.14 34.28
CA LEU A 454 0.31 -14.13 33.54
C LEU A 454 -0.90 -14.74 32.78
N GLY A 455 -1.09 -16.07 32.80
CA GLY A 455 -2.16 -16.76 32.10
C GLY A 455 -2.11 -16.60 30.58
N LEU A 456 -0.91 -16.51 30.02
CA LEU A 456 -0.70 -16.28 28.58
C LEU A 456 -0.74 -17.57 27.76
N SER A 457 -1.09 -17.45 26.48
CA SER A 457 -1.17 -18.58 25.55
C SER A 457 0.20 -18.94 24.95
N ILE A 458 0.31 -20.14 24.32
CA ILE A 458 1.50 -20.57 23.54
C ILE A 458 1.79 -19.58 22.41
N ARG A 459 0.77 -18.93 21.83
CA ARG A 459 0.99 -17.89 20.82
C ARG A 459 1.72 -16.67 21.40
N ALA A 460 1.48 -16.36 22.67
CA ALA A 460 2.20 -15.29 23.36
C ALA A 460 3.69 -15.63 23.54
N TRP A 461 4.05 -16.92 23.75
CA TRP A 461 5.44 -17.39 23.78
C TRP A 461 6.21 -16.97 22.53
N HIS A 462 5.73 -17.33 21.34
CA HIS A 462 6.38 -16.98 20.10
C HIS A 462 6.49 -15.45 19.87
N ARG A 463 5.45 -14.69 20.23
CA ARG A 463 5.48 -13.22 20.13
C ARG A 463 6.53 -12.61 21.05
N ILE A 464 6.59 -13.07 22.30
CA ILE A 464 7.60 -12.61 23.27
C ILE A 464 9.01 -12.93 22.76
N LEU A 465 9.24 -14.12 22.20
CA LEU A 465 10.54 -14.48 21.65
C LEU A 465 10.96 -13.60 20.47
N ARG A 466 10.05 -13.31 19.53
CA ARG A 466 10.33 -12.40 18.40
C ARG A 466 10.67 -11.01 18.87
N VAL A 467 9.92 -10.49 19.85
CA VAL A 467 10.18 -9.16 20.44
C VAL A 467 11.50 -9.16 21.20
N SER A 468 11.79 -10.19 22.01
CA SER A 468 13.07 -10.32 22.74
C SER A 468 14.26 -10.41 21.79
N ARG A 469 14.11 -11.12 20.65
CA ARG A 469 15.15 -11.16 19.62
C ARG A 469 15.42 -9.77 19.04
N THR A 470 14.35 -9.01 18.78
CA THR A 470 14.47 -7.63 18.29
C THR A 470 15.16 -6.71 19.30
N ILE A 471 14.83 -6.85 20.58
CA ILE A 471 15.49 -6.09 21.65
C ILE A 471 16.98 -6.44 21.73
N ALA A 472 17.32 -7.73 21.64
CA ALA A 472 18.71 -8.17 21.64
C ALA A 472 19.48 -7.69 20.38
N ASP A 473 18.84 -7.66 19.20
CA ASP A 473 19.42 -7.10 17.97
C ASP A 473 19.68 -5.58 18.12
N LEU A 474 18.74 -4.82 18.69
CA LEU A 474 18.93 -3.41 19.00
C LEU A 474 20.07 -3.16 20.01
N ALA A 475 20.30 -4.09 20.93
CA ALA A 475 21.41 -4.07 21.88
C ALA A 475 22.73 -4.61 21.30
N GLY A 476 22.76 -5.06 20.05
CA GLY A 476 23.94 -5.67 19.40
C GLY A 476 24.35 -7.02 20.02
N ARG A 477 23.40 -7.74 20.66
CA ARG A 477 23.63 -9.02 21.30
C ARG A 477 23.31 -10.20 20.39
N GLN A 478 24.18 -11.21 20.37
CA GLN A 478 23.96 -12.42 19.58
C GLN A 478 22.91 -13.35 20.21
N ALA A 479 22.87 -13.45 21.53
CA ALA A 479 21.93 -14.27 22.28
C ALA A 479 20.82 -13.43 22.91
N ILE A 480 19.66 -14.04 23.11
CA ILE A 480 18.60 -13.48 23.96
C ILE A 480 18.99 -13.76 25.41
N GLU A 481 19.06 -12.73 26.22
CA GLU A 481 19.35 -12.80 27.65
C GLU A 481 18.09 -12.46 28.46
N LYS A 482 18.10 -12.76 29.76
CA LYS A 482 16.98 -12.54 30.67
C LYS A 482 16.44 -11.11 30.65
N GLU A 483 17.33 -10.11 30.54
CA GLU A 483 16.93 -8.70 30.47
C GLU A 483 16.04 -8.39 29.25
N HIS A 484 16.34 -9.00 28.11
CA HIS A 484 15.52 -8.85 26.87
C HIS A 484 14.13 -9.47 27.03
N LEU A 485 14.03 -10.61 27.75
CA LEU A 485 12.76 -11.24 28.09
C LEU A 485 11.92 -10.40 29.05
N ILE A 486 12.56 -9.81 30.07
CA ILE A 486 11.89 -8.92 31.03
C ILE A 486 11.34 -7.68 30.31
N GLU A 487 12.13 -7.05 29.44
CA GLU A 487 11.67 -5.91 28.65
C GLU A 487 10.48 -6.30 27.76
N ALA A 488 10.57 -7.42 27.03
CA ALA A 488 9.49 -7.91 26.16
C ALA A 488 8.19 -8.22 26.92
N LEU A 489 8.27 -8.80 28.11
CA LEU A 489 7.15 -9.03 29.00
C LEU A 489 6.51 -7.71 29.48
N GLY A 490 7.28 -6.64 29.55
CA GLY A 490 6.79 -5.29 29.85
C GLY A 490 5.75 -4.77 28.84
N TYR A 491 5.82 -5.21 27.61
CA TYR A 491 4.93 -4.80 26.51
C TYR A 491 3.70 -5.69 26.37
N ARG A 492 3.10 -6.10 27.48
CA ARG A 492 1.89 -6.94 27.53
C ARG A 492 0.76 -6.24 28.29
N ALA A 493 0.56 -4.93 28.07
CA ALA A 493 -0.41 -4.12 28.79
C ALA A 493 -1.85 -4.63 28.64
N MET A 494 -2.24 -5.09 27.43
CA MET A 494 -3.58 -5.62 27.18
C MET A 494 -3.88 -6.89 27.99
N ASP A 495 -2.90 -7.80 28.04
CA ASP A 495 -3.05 -9.05 28.81
C ASP A 495 -3.19 -8.76 30.32
N ARG A 496 -2.39 -7.82 30.84
CA ARG A 496 -2.50 -7.37 32.24
C ARG A 496 -3.85 -6.73 32.54
N LEU A 497 -4.36 -5.89 31.62
CA LEU A 497 -5.68 -5.26 31.77
C LEU A 497 -6.79 -6.31 31.84
N LEU A 498 -6.80 -7.26 30.90
CA LEU A 498 -7.79 -8.34 30.87
C LEU A 498 -7.70 -9.26 32.10
N SER A 499 -6.50 -9.57 32.57
CA SER A 499 -6.30 -10.39 33.78
C SER A 499 -6.86 -9.69 35.02
N ARG A 500 -6.56 -8.40 35.21
CA ARG A 500 -7.10 -7.61 36.33
C ARG A 500 -8.63 -7.53 36.34
N LEU A 501 -9.25 -7.36 35.16
CA LEU A 501 -10.70 -7.28 35.04
C LEU A 501 -11.42 -8.62 35.29
N ARG A 502 -10.72 -9.76 35.11
CA ARG A 502 -11.29 -11.12 35.37
C ARG A 502 -11.08 -11.58 36.81
N SER A 503 -10.11 -11.01 37.53
CA SER A 503 -9.77 -11.38 38.91
C SER A 503 -10.41 -10.49 39.97
N GLY A 504 -11.02 -9.38 39.60
CA GLY A 504 -11.78 -8.46 40.46
C GLY A 504 -13.26 -8.52 40.14
#